data_5eb46a9e4ab53f8023f6e1d61ed26b48
#
_entry.id   5eb46a9e4ab53f8023f6e1d61ed26b48
#
_cell.length_a   1.000
_cell.length_b   1.000
_cell.length_c   1.000
_cell.angle_alpha   90.00
_cell.angle_beta   90.00
_cell.angle_gamma   90.00
#
_symmetry.space_group_name_H-M   'P 1'
#
loop_
_entity.id
_entity.type
_entity.pdbx_description
1 polymer ?
#
loop_
_entity_poly.entity_id
_entity_poly.type
_entity_poly.pdbx_seq_one_letter_code
_entity_poly.pdbx_strand_id
1 'polypeptide(L)'
;MQQYQFPQGFLWGAAASGPQTEGVANKRHRSIWDSWFAEQPERFYQQVGPQTVCDTYHQYPQDVALMKQTGFNSFRTSIQWSRLIADLETGAPDPDAVRFYHAYLDEMIANGIEPMINLYHFDMPEALQKQYGGFESAHVAELFARFARTAFSLFGHKVKYWITFNEPIVPVEGGYLYDFHYPCKKDGRLAAQVAFNIMLAHAKAVTAYRELALAGEIGVVLNLTPSYTLTDSDADKKAAGYADLFFNRSFLDPLVKHEFPKALCEILAAHDCLPTTSKDDAALILSADIDFLGVNYYVPRRVKARESEYDLDYFTPENYFENAVNPQGRFNPYRDNNEILPQAIYDIAANIRDNYGNIKWYLAEIGIAMDRQSEGEPGADGVIDDTFRIQLMEEHLVQLHRAIADGANCFGVHQWTFIDNWSWINAFKRRYGFWRLDLETGERQIKRNALWFAELATSNGFTSDK
;
A
#
# COMPACT_ATOMS: atom_id res chain seq x y z
N MET A 1 9.14 -16.12 29.00
CA MET A 1 9.42 -15.01 28.04
C MET A 1 10.53 -15.42 27.09
N GLN A 2 10.31 -15.37 25.79
CA GLN A 2 11.28 -15.62 24.73
C GLN A 2 11.70 -14.28 24.12
N GLN A 3 12.98 -14.13 23.81
CA GLN A 3 13.52 -12.97 23.12
C GLN A 3 13.50 -13.19 21.62
N TYR A 4 13.02 -12.19 20.88
CA TYR A 4 12.96 -12.14 19.43
C TYR A 4 13.85 -11.01 18.93
N GLN A 5 15.02 -11.36 18.39
CA GLN A 5 16.02 -10.39 17.89
C GLN A 5 16.03 -10.41 16.37
N PHE A 6 15.92 -9.23 15.74
CA PHE A 6 15.93 -9.08 14.30
C PHE A 6 17.34 -8.86 13.73
N PRO A 7 17.55 -9.03 12.42
CA PRO A 7 18.86 -8.81 11.80
C PRO A 7 19.40 -7.40 12.06
N GLN A 8 20.72 -7.26 12.10
CA GLN A 8 21.34 -5.94 12.21
C GLN A 8 20.99 -5.06 11.01
N GLY A 9 20.67 -3.78 11.25
CA GLY A 9 20.27 -2.85 10.20
C GLY A 9 18.83 -3.02 9.72
N PHE A 10 18.01 -3.77 10.48
CA PHE A 10 16.60 -3.93 10.18
C PHE A 10 15.87 -2.58 10.22
N LEU A 11 15.02 -2.31 9.22
CA LEU A 11 14.29 -1.07 9.14
C LEU A 11 12.99 -1.14 9.96
N TRP A 12 12.86 -0.21 10.90
CA TRP A 12 11.70 -0.03 11.74
C TRP A 12 11.05 1.32 11.49
N GLY A 13 9.77 1.33 11.17
CA GLY A 13 9.11 2.59 10.89
C GLY A 13 7.61 2.48 10.69
N ALA A 14 7.09 3.50 10.04
CA ALA A 14 5.70 3.54 9.64
C ALA A 14 5.57 3.92 8.16
N ALA A 15 4.37 3.68 7.64
CA ALA A 15 3.97 4.10 6.31
C ALA A 15 2.86 5.15 6.38
N ALA A 16 2.86 6.05 5.40
CA ALA A 16 1.80 7.00 5.11
C ALA A 16 1.73 7.25 3.61
N SER A 17 0.87 8.17 3.17
CA SER A 17 0.85 8.64 1.79
C SER A 17 0.59 10.15 1.70
N GLY A 18 1.10 10.78 0.66
CA GLY A 18 0.92 12.21 0.43
C GLY A 18 -0.54 12.64 0.41
N PRO A 19 -1.44 12.01 -0.40
CA PRO A 19 -2.84 12.40 -0.47
C PRO A 19 -3.60 12.26 0.86
N GLN A 20 -3.15 11.41 1.77
CA GLN A 20 -3.80 11.17 3.05
C GLN A 20 -3.27 12.07 4.18
N THR A 21 -2.13 12.75 3.97
CA THR A 21 -1.44 13.47 5.05
C THR A 21 -1.08 14.91 4.73
N GLU A 22 -0.72 15.25 3.48
CA GLU A 22 -0.13 16.55 3.15
C GLU A 22 -1.13 17.71 3.13
N GLY A 23 -2.40 17.43 2.80
CA GLY A 23 -3.40 18.46 2.57
C GLY A 23 -3.33 19.09 1.17
N VAL A 24 -4.18 20.10 0.96
CA VAL A 24 -4.40 20.74 -0.35
C VAL A 24 -3.66 22.06 -0.52
N ALA A 25 -2.97 22.55 0.52
CA ALA A 25 -2.22 23.80 0.46
C ALA A 25 -1.20 23.75 -0.69
N ASN A 26 -1.23 24.77 -1.56
CA ASN A 26 -0.34 24.91 -2.73
C ASN A 26 -0.27 23.68 -3.66
N LYS A 27 -1.26 22.78 -3.62
CA LYS A 27 -1.34 21.64 -4.53
C LYS A 27 -1.74 22.11 -5.93
N ARG A 28 -0.89 21.82 -6.92
CA ARG A 28 -1.03 22.34 -8.28
C ARG A 28 -2.27 21.83 -9.00
N HIS A 29 -2.54 20.54 -8.90
CA HIS A 29 -3.68 19.89 -9.54
C HIS A 29 -4.56 19.19 -8.51
N ARG A 30 -5.85 19.12 -8.80
CA ARG A 30 -6.74 18.20 -8.07
C ARG A 30 -6.41 16.78 -8.44
N SER A 31 -6.51 15.88 -7.47
CA SER A 31 -6.50 14.44 -7.70
C SER A 31 -7.92 13.93 -7.93
N ILE A 32 -8.06 12.68 -8.37
CA ILE A 32 -9.36 12.00 -8.47
C ILE A 32 -10.14 12.00 -7.14
N TRP A 33 -9.45 11.99 -6.00
CA TRP A 33 -10.08 12.03 -4.68
C TRP A 33 -10.68 13.40 -4.35
N ASP A 34 -9.99 14.48 -4.72
CA ASP A 34 -10.51 15.84 -4.56
C ASP A 34 -11.78 16.04 -5.38
N SER A 35 -11.80 15.49 -6.60
CA SER A 35 -12.93 15.58 -7.50
C SER A 35 -14.09 14.72 -7.06
N TRP A 36 -13.82 13.44 -6.72
CA TRP A 36 -14.86 12.52 -6.27
C TRP A 36 -15.55 13.01 -5.00
N PHE A 37 -14.78 13.52 -4.04
CA PHE A 37 -15.37 14.14 -2.86
C PHE A 37 -16.24 15.36 -3.20
N ALA A 38 -15.80 16.22 -4.12
CA ALA A 38 -16.58 17.39 -4.51
C ALA A 38 -17.88 17.03 -5.27
N GLU A 39 -17.86 15.92 -6.02
CA GLU A 39 -19.01 15.41 -6.80
C GLU A 39 -19.99 14.59 -5.96
N GLN A 40 -19.48 13.78 -5.00
CA GLN A 40 -20.25 12.81 -4.21
C GLN A 40 -19.80 12.78 -2.74
N PRO A 41 -19.92 13.88 -1.97
CA PRO A 41 -19.45 13.93 -0.59
C PRO A 41 -20.13 12.88 0.31
N GLU A 42 -21.36 12.48 0.00
CA GLU A 42 -22.14 11.47 0.73
C GLU A 42 -21.51 10.06 0.70
N ARG A 43 -20.61 9.80 -0.25
CA ARG A 43 -19.84 8.55 -0.32
C ARG A 43 -18.77 8.47 0.77
N PHE A 44 -18.40 9.60 1.38
CA PHE A 44 -17.34 9.68 2.37
C PHE A 44 -17.92 9.76 3.78
N TYR A 45 -17.34 9.01 4.70
CA TYR A 45 -17.82 8.96 6.08
C TYR A 45 -17.89 10.36 6.68
N GLN A 46 -19.05 10.70 7.24
CA GLN A 46 -19.37 12.02 7.80
C GLN A 46 -19.12 13.19 6.83
N GLN A 47 -19.04 12.92 5.54
CA GLN A 47 -18.75 13.92 4.51
C GLN A 47 -17.43 14.67 4.76
N VAL A 48 -16.40 13.94 5.25
CA VAL A 48 -15.06 14.49 5.49
C VAL A 48 -14.16 14.12 4.31
N GLY A 49 -13.70 15.15 3.60
CA GLY A 49 -12.89 14.99 2.39
C GLY A 49 -11.38 15.10 2.62
N PRO A 50 -10.60 15.01 1.54
CA PRO A 50 -9.14 15.03 1.56
C PRO A 50 -8.52 16.39 1.94
N GLN A 51 -9.35 17.41 2.17
CA GLN A 51 -8.90 18.72 2.70
C GLN A 51 -8.59 18.64 4.20
N THR A 52 -9.29 17.75 4.92
CA THR A 52 -9.08 17.51 6.34
C THR A 52 -8.12 16.33 6.50
N VAL A 53 -6.86 16.63 6.72
CA VAL A 53 -5.76 15.63 6.84
C VAL A 53 -4.76 16.10 7.91
N CYS A 54 -3.60 15.44 8.00
CA CYS A 54 -2.57 15.76 9.00
C CYS A 54 -1.87 17.12 8.78
N ASP A 55 -2.07 17.78 7.62
CA ASP A 55 -1.38 19.01 7.23
C ASP A 55 0.15 18.89 7.27
N THR A 56 0.67 17.74 6.84
CA THR A 56 2.11 17.48 6.80
C THR A 56 2.86 18.53 5.97
N TYR A 57 2.21 19.14 4.97
CA TYR A 57 2.80 20.23 4.18
C TYR A 57 3.36 21.36 5.07
N HIS A 58 2.69 21.70 6.17
CA HIS A 58 3.16 22.72 7.12
C HIS A 58 3.80 22.12 8.38
N GLN A 59 3.35 20.93 8.81
CA GLN A 59 3.70 20.34 10.10
C GLN A 59 4.86 19.35 10.04
N TYR A 60 5.46 19.08 8.86
CA TYR A 60 6.51 18.07 8.73
C TYR A 60 7.68 18.19 9.71
N PRO A 61 8.14 19.38 10.16
CA PRO A 61 9.23 19.44 11.12
C PRO A 61 8.84 18.86 12.50
N GLN A 62 7.61 19.17 12.95
CA GLN A 62 7.06 18.61 14.17
C GLN A 62 6.82 17.11 14.01
N ASP A 63 6.23 16.68 12.90
CA ASP A 63 5.91 15.29 12.63
C ASP A 63 7.19 14.44 12.58
N VAL A 64 8.27 14.91 11.94
CA VAL A 64 9.58 14.21 11.93
C VAL A 64 10.20 14.10 13.33
N ALA A 65 10.05 15.12 14.18
CA ALA A 65 10.49 15.02 15.57
C ALA A 65 9.72 13.93 16.35
N LEU A 66 8.41 13.78 16.10
CA LEU A 66 7.59 12.71 16.67
C LEU A 66 7.96 11.33 16.10
N MET A 67 8.31 11.22 14.82
CA MET A 67 8.82 9.98 14.22
C MET A 67 10.09 9.52 14.94
N LYS A 68 11.02 10.43 15.19
CA LYS A 68 12.25 10.15 15.96
C LYS A 68 11.94 9.72 17.39
N GLN A 69 10.99 10.38 18.05
CA GLN A 69 10.52 10.00 19.39
C GLN A 69 9.93 8.59 19.41
N THR A 70 9.24 8.18 18.34
CA THR A 70 8.67 6.84 18.17
C THR A 70 9.74 5.79 17.78
N GLY A 71 11.00 6.19 17.64
CA GLY A 71 12.13 5.30 17.35
C GLY A 71 12.28 4.90 15.89
N PHE A 72 11.64 5.59 14.95
CA PHE A 72 11.77 5.25 13.53
C PHE A 72 13.19 5.46 13.02
N ASN A 73 13.71 4.50 12.29
CA ASN A 73 14.92 4.62 11.48
C ASN A 73 14.63 4.67 9.98
N SER A 74 13.37 4.48 9.60
CA SER A 74 12.89 4.62 8.23
C SER A 74 11.42 5.09 8.23
N PHE A 75 11.01 5.74 7.15
CA PHE A 75 9.62 6.18 6.97
C PHE A 75 9.24 6.13 5.50
N ARG A 76 8.08 5.51 5.20
CA ARG A 76 7.54 5.48 3.85
C ARG A 76 6.44 6.51 3.68
N THR A 77 6.54 7.30 2.62
CA THR A 77 5.47 8.18 2.16
C THR A 77 5.47 8.26 0.64
N SER A 78 4.63 9.10 0.03
CA SER A 78 4.60 9.28 -1.41
C SER A 78 4.80 10.73 -1.81
N ILE A 79 5.42 10.95 -2.98
CA ILE A 79 5.41 12.23 -3.69
C ILE A 79 4.15 12.26 -4.55
N GLN A 80 3.24 13.22 -4.29
CA GLN A 80 2.01 13.32 -5.07
C GLN A 80 2.29 13.80 -6.50
N TRP A 81 1.86 13.02 -7.49
CA TRP A 81 1.89 13.41 -8.91
C TRP A 81 1.17 14.75 -9.13
N SER A 82 -0.03 14.87 -8.57
CA SER A 82 -0.87 16.05 -8.62
C SER A 82 -0.26 17.31 -7.95
N ARG A 83 0.74 17.13 -7.07
CA ARG A 83 1.47 18.24 -6.44
C ARG A 83 2.77 18.57 -7.17
N LEU A 84 3.60 17.56 -7.46
CA LEU A 84 4.95 17.78 -7.97
C LEU A 84 4.96 18.36 -9.38
N ILE A 85 4.05 17.95 -10.24
CA ILE A 85 4.09 18.29 -11.68
C ILE A 85 3.19 19.50 -11.97
N ALA A 86 3.76 20.55 -12.53
CA ALA A 86 3.04 21.73 -12.99
C ALA A 86 2.44 21.53 -14.39
N ASP A 87 3.17 20.90 -15.29
CA ASP A 87 2.72 20.55 -16.64
C ASP A 87 2.70 19.03 -16.80
N LEU A 88 1.49 18.46 -16.80
CA LEU A 88 1.28 17.00 -16.81
C LEU A 88 1.75 16.33 -18.12
N GLU A 89 1.78 17.06 -19.22
CA GLU A 89 2.23 16.53 -20.51
C GLU A 89 3.76 16.48 -20.62
N THR A 90 4.44 17.51 -20.17
CA THR A 90 5.91 17.57 -20.29
C THR A 90 6.63 16.98 -19.08
N GLY A 91 5.95 16.85 -17.95
CA GLY A 91 6.54 16.44 -16.68
C GLY A 91 7.32 17.58 -15.98
N ALA A 92 7.12 18.83 -16.39
CA ALA A 92 7.78 19.98 -15.76
C ALA A 92 7.27 20.15 -14.31
N PRO A 93 8.20 20.30 -13.33
CA PRO A 93 7.82 20.33 -11.91
C PRO A 93 7.29 21.69 -11.46
N ASP A 94 6.51 21.69 -10.42
CA ASP A 94 6.10 22.89 -9.67
C ASP A 94 7.23 23.30 -8.70
N PRO A 95 7.74 24.55 -8.78
CA PRO A 95 8.85 25.00 -7.93
C PRO A 95 8.55 24.99 -6.43
N ASP A 96 7.29 25.21 -6.03
CA ASP A 96 6.89 25.18 -4.64
C ASP A 96 6.89 23.75 -4.09
N ALA A 97 6.34 22.80 -4.84
CA ALA A 97 6.38 21.39 -4.51
C ALA A 97 7.82 20.85 -4.41
N VAL A 98 8.70 21.27 -5.32
CA VAL A 98 10.13 20.92 -5.27
C VAL A 98 10.76 21.39 -3.97
N ARG A 99 10.51 22.64 -3.54
CA ARG A 99 11.04 23.15 -2.26
C ARG A 99 10.51 22.37 -1.07
N PHE A 100 9.20 22.10 -1.05
CA PHE A 100 8.56 21.33 0.03
C PHE A 100 9.16 19.93 0.15
N TYR A 101 9.23 19.15 -0.94
CA TYR A 101 9.75 17.79 -0.87
C TYR A 101 11.25 17.76 -0.54
N HIS A 102 12.06 18.72 -1.03
CA HIS A 102 13.45 18.82 -0.59
C HIS A 102 13.56 19.05 0.91
N ALA A 103 12.79 19.99 1.47
CA ALA A 103 12.81 20.31 2.89
C ALA A 103 12.33 19.13 3.76
N TYR A 104 11.28 18.46 3.34
CA TYR A 104 10.73 17.29 4.06
C TYR A 104 11.72 16.12 4.07
N LEU A 105 12.34 15.81 2.92
CA LEU A 105 13.36 14.77 2.83
C LEU A 105 14.60 15.11 3.66
N ASP A 106 15.07 16.37 3.60
CA ASP A 106 16.21 16.82 4.38
C ASP A 106 15.96 16.72 5.89
N GLU A 107 14.74 17.06 6.34
CA GLU A 107 14.36 16.95 7.75
C GLU A 107 14.36 15.48 8.22
N MET A 108 13.83 14.55 7.44
CA MET A 108 13.90 13.11 7.74
C MET A 108 15.35 12.63 7.86
N ILE A 109 16.18 12.93 6.87
CA ILE A 109 17.59 12.50 6.81
C ILE A 109 18.39 13.11 7.98
N ALA A 110 18.19 14.39 8.30
CA ALA A 110 18.84 15.07 9.42
C ALA A 110 18.48 14.44 10.78
N ASN A 111 17.31 13.81 10.88
CA ASN A 111 16.88 13.09 12.09
C ASN A 111 17.23 11.59 12.07
N GLY A 112 17.99 11.11 11.08
CA GLY A 112 18.42 9.72 10.96
C GLY A 112 17.32 8.76 10.50
N ILE A 113 16.30 9.28 9.82
CA ILE A 113 15.17 8.52 9.25
C ILE A 113 15.40 8.35 7.75
N GLU A 114 15.56 7.11 7.29
CA GLU A 114 15.69 6.78 5.86
C GLU A 114 14.36 6.96 5.13
N PRO A 115 14.26 7.87 4.14
CA PRO A 115 13.03 8.03 3.36
C PRO A 115 12.86 6.90 2.35
N MET A 116 11.68 6.28 2.34
CA MET A 116 11.23 5.34 1.32
C MET A 116 10.06 5.98 0.57
N ILE A 117 10.21 6.21 -0.74
CA ILE A 117 9.30 7.09 -1.47
C ILE A 117 8.51 6.35 -2.55
N ASN A 118 7.18 6.36 -2.40
CA ASN A 118 6.26 5.95 -3.44
C ASN A 118 6.07 7.06 -4.48
N LEU A 119 5.96 6.67 -5.76
CA LEU A 119 5.56 7.57 -6.84
C LEU A 119 4.05 7.61 -7.05
N TYR A 120 3.35 6.51 -6.82
CA TYR A 120 1.90 6.46 -6.96
C TYR A 120 1.23 5.82 -5.73
N HIS A 121 0.39 6.60 -5.08
CA HIS A 121 -0.46 6.14 -3.99
C HIS A 121 -1.89 6.65 -4.19
N PHE A 122 -2.49 6.23 -5.33
CA PHE A 122 -3.88 6.47 -5.74
C PHE A 122 -4.21 7.93 -6.13
N ASP A 123 -3.23 8.79 -6.31
CA ASP A 123 -3.39 10.23 -6.54
C ASP A 123 -3.36 10.65 -8.02
N MET A 124 -4.00 9.88 -8.89
CA MET A 124 -4.16 10.23 -10.31
C MET A 124 -4.63 11.70 -10.44
N PRO A 125 -3.90 12.55 -11.20
CA PRO A 125 -4.39 13.90 -11.50
C PRO A 125 -5.75 13.86 -12.21
N GLU A 126 -6.70 14.63 -11.71
CA GLU A 126 -8.07 14.70 -12.25
C GLU A 126 -8.07 14.97 -13.76
N ALA A 127 -7.19 15.86 -14.23
CA ALA A 127 -7.11 16.22 -15.65
C ALA A 127 -6.78 14.99 -16.52
N LEU A 128 -5.84 14.13 -16.09
CA LEU A 128 -5.49 12.91 -16.82
C LEU A 128 -6.62 11.88 -16.79
N GLN A 129 -7.34 11.79 -15.69
CA GLN A 129 -8.51 10.94 -15.59
C GLN A 129 -9.63 11.41 -16.54
N LYS A 130 -9.90 12.71 -16.58
CA LYS A 130 -10.95 13.29 -17.44
C LYS A 130 -10.59 13.23 -18.92
N GLN A 131 -9.33 13.48 -19.27
CA GLN A 131 -8.89 13.57 -20.66
C GLN A 131 -8.64 12.20 -21.28
N TYR A 132 -8.07 11.26 -20.51
CA TYR A 132 -7.58 9.98 -21.04
C TYR A 132 -8.20 8.75 -20.36
N GLY A 133 -9.05 8.92 -19.34
CA GLY A 133 -9.54 7.81 -18.53
C GLY A 133 -8.50 7.29 -17.52
N GLY A 134 -7.48 8.08 -17.19
CA GLY A 134 -6.40 7.61 -16.34
C GLY A 134 -5.65 6.42 -16.98
N PHE A 135 -5.35 5.38 -16.21
CA PHE A 135 -4.67 4.19 -16.72
C PHE A 135 -5.50 3.31 -17.67
N GLU A 136 -6.71 3.70 -18.09
CA GLU A 136 -7.36 3.08 -19.25
C GLU A 136 -6.55 3.32 -20.53
N SER A 137 -5.76 4.40 -20.58
CA SER A 137 -4.91 4.78 -21.70
C SER A 137 -3.44 4.46 -21.45
N ALA A 138 -2.78 3.78 -22.39
CA ALA A 138 -1.34 3.56 -22.38
C ALA A 138 -0.55 4.90 -22.44
N HIS A 139 -1.13 5.98 -22.97
CA HIS A 139 -0.51 7.30 -22.96
C HIS A 139 -0.25 7.80 -21.53
N VAL A 140 -1.14 7.50 -20.59
CA VAL A 140 -0.94 7.88 -19.17
C VAL A 140 0.24 7.12 -18.54
N ALA A 141 0.57 5.92 -19.01
CA ALA A 141 1.80 5.24 -18.61
C ALA A 141 3.07 6.00 -19.05
N GLU A 142 3.06 6.64 -20.23
CA GLU A 142 4.15 7.54 -20.66
C GLU A 142 4.25 8.79 -19.77
N LEU A 143 3.11 9.39 -19.45
CA LEU A 143 3.08 10.57 -18.60
C LEU A 143 3.55 10.24 -17.18
N PHE A 144 3.20 9.06 -16.67
CA PHE A 144 3.72 8.56 -15.40
C PHE A 144 5.24 8.38 -15.42
N ALA A 145 5.79 7.83 -16.50
CA ALA A 145 7.24 7.70 -16.64
C ALA A 145 7.96 9.06 -16.66
N ARG A 146 7.36 10.11 -17.26
CA ARG A 146 7.89 11.50 -17.22
C ARG A 146 7.87 12.04 -15.80
N PHE A 147 6.77 11.88 -15.06
CA PHE A 147 6.68 12.23 -13.64
C PHE A 147 7.76 11.50 -12.82
N ALA A 148 7.88 10.18 -12.99
CA ALA A 148 8.88 9.36 -12.32
C ALA A 148 10.30 9.88 -12.58
N ARG A 149 10.66 10.12 -13.85
CA ARG A 149 11.96 10.67 -14.25
C ARG A 149 12.24 12.02 -13.59
N THR A 150 11.24 12.89 -13.52
CA THR A 150 11.35 14.19 -12.84
C THR A 150 11.62 14.02 -11.36
N ALA A 151 10.86 13.17 -10.67
CA ALA A 151 11.06 12.88 -9.25
C ALA A 151 12.46 12.28 -8.98
N PHE A 152 12.89 11.31 -9.79
CA PHE A 152 14.22 10.70 -9.68
C PHE A 152 15.34 11.71 -9.92
N SER A 153 15.20 12.59 -10.91
CA SER A 153 16.22 13.61 -11.23
C SER A 153 16.36 14.64 -10.11
N LEU A 154 15.25 15.00 -9.45
CA LEU A 154 15.24 15.99 -8.37
C LEU A 154 15.73 15.39 -7.04
N PHE A 155 15.29 14.20 -6.69
CA PHE A 155 15.45 13.66 -5.33
C PHE A 155 16.28 12.38 -5.25
N GLY A 156 16.70 11.81 -6.38
CA GLY A 156 17.41 10.52 -6.42
C GLY A 156 18.73 10.47 -5.63
N HIS A 157 19.36 11.62 -5.42
CA HIS A 157 20.57 11.70 -4.58
C HIS A 157 20.30 11.67 -3.07
N LYS A 158 19.01 11.81 -2.65
CA LYS A 158 18.57 11.80 -1.25
C LYS A 158 17.82 10.53 -0.88
N VAL A 159 17.15 9.91 -1.83
CA VAL A 159 16.26 8.76 -1.61
C VAL A 159 16.96 7.49 -2.07
N LYS A 160 17.16 6.57 -1.12
CA LYS A 160 17.74 5.26 -1.40
C LYS A 160 16.72 4.25 -1.91
N TYR A 161 15.51 4.26 -1.38
CA TYR A 161 14.46 3.29 -1.69
C TYR A 161 13.29 3.95 -2.42
N TRP A 162 13.17 3.67 -3.72
CA TRP A 162 12.08 4.14 -4.56
C TRP A 162 11.05 3.05 -4.79
N ILE A 163 9.79 3.42 -4.77
CA ILE A 163 8.65 2.52 -5.00
C ILE A 163 7.81 3.12 -6.13
N THR A 164 7.56 2.36 -7.17
CA THR A 164 6.79 2.84 -8.31
C THR A 164 5.32 2.99 -7.97
N PHE A 165 4.71 1.92 -7.46
CA PHE A 165 3.29 1.86 -7.09
C PHE A 165 3.12 1.27 -5.69
N ASN A 166 2.19 1.83 -4.93
CA ASN A 166 1.58 1.15 -3.80
C ASN A 166 0.30 0.46 -4.27
N GLU A 167 0.17 -0.84 -3.99
CA GLU A 167 -1.04 -1.65 -4.22
C GLU A 167 -1.69 -1.44 -5.59
N PRO A 168 -1.00 -1.72 -6.70
CA PRO A 168 -1.51 -1.46 -8.04
C PRO A 168 -2.83 -2.15 -8.37
N ILE A 169 -3.19 -3.22 -7.63
CA ILE A 169 -4.48 -3.90 -7.77
C ILE A 169 -5.65 -3.09 -7.21
N VAL A 170 -5.44 -2.21 -6.19
CA VAL A 170 -6.52 -1.47 -5.53
C VAL A 170 -7.30 -0.55 -6.47
N PRO A 171 -6.66 0.29 -7.32
CA PRO A 171 -7.40 1.05 -8.33
C PRO A 171 -8.09 0.17 -9.38
N VAL A 172 -7.59 -1.05 -9.65
CA VAL A 172 -8.24 -2.02 -10.55
C VAL A 172 -9.50 -2.59 -9.91
N GLU A 173 -9.38 -3.15 -8.69
CA GLU A 173 -10.51 -3.71 -7.95
C GLU A 173 -11.57 -2.64 -7.68
N GLY A 174 -11.19 -1.59 -6.97
CA GLY A 174 -12.14 -0.59 -6.49
C GLY A 174 -12.70 0.28 -7.58
N GLY A 175 -11.92 0.55 -8.64
CA GLY A 175 -12.31 1.42 -9.72
C GLY A 175 -13.07 0.74 -10.86
N TYR A 176 -12.85 -0.57 -11.08
CA TYR A 176 -13.35 -1.25 -12.28
C TYR A 176 -14.08 -2.58 -12.02
N LEU A 177 -13.91 -3.18 -10.86
CA LEU A 177 -14.65 -4.40 -10.48
C LEU A 177 -15.70 -4.11 -9.41
N TYR A 178 -15.38 -3.19 -8.48
CA TYR A 178 -16.26 -2.81 -7.37
C TYR A 178 -16.54 -1.29 -7.42
N ASP A 179 -16.79 -0.64 -6.26
CA ASP A 179 -17.15 0.77 -6.22
C ASP A 179 -16.58 1.55 -5.04
N PHE A 180 -15.42 1.13 -4.53
CA PHE A 180 -14.76 1.80 -3.41
C PHE A 180 -13.57 2.69 -3.81
N HIS A 181 -13.31 2.83 -5.11
CA HIS A 181 -12.29 3.70 -5.69
C HIS A 181 -12.84 4.34 -6.98
N TYR A 182 -12.48 5.61 -7.24
CA TYR A 182 -12.81 6.26 -8.51
C TYR A 182 -12.15 5.50 -9.69
N PRO A 183 -12.78 5.34 -10.86
CA PRO A 183 -14.05 5.94 -11.32
C PRO A 183 -15.30 5.11 -11.05
N CYS A 184 -15.27 4.03 -10.28
CA CYS A 184 -16.42 3.17 -9.97
C CYS A 184 -17.10 2.56 -11.20
N LYS A 185 -16.35 2.25 -12.25
CA LYS A 185 -16.85 1.54 -13.43
C LYS A 185 -16.92 0.04 -13.11
N LYS A 186 -17.99 -0.62 -13.52
CA LYS A 186 -18.18 -2.07 -13.33
C LYS A 186 -17.96 -2.77 -14.68
N ASP A 187 -16.69 -3.01 -15.01
CA ASP A 187 -16.25 -3.53 -16.31
C ASP A 187 -14.96 -4.34 -16.18
N GLY A 188 -15.07 -5.67 -16.28
CA GLY A 188 -13.94 -6.59 -16.17
C GLY A 188 -12.89 -6.44 -17.29
N ARG A 189 -13.31 -6.00 -18.49
CA ARG A 189 -12.39 -5.74 -19.61
C ARG A 189 -11.52 -4.52 -19.35
N LEU A 190 -12.14 -3.42 -18.87
CA LEU A 190 -11.40 -2.23 -18.45
C LEU A 190 -10.51 -2.52 -17.26
N ALA A 191 -10.94 -3.35 -16.30
CA ALA A 191 -10.12 -3.79 -15.19
C ALA A 191 -8.80 -4.43 -15.66
N ALA A 192 -8.87 -5.36 -16.60
CA ALA A 192 -7.70 -6.03 -17.18
C ALA A 192 -6.80 -5.04 -17.96
N GLN A 193 -7.41 -4.10 -18.72
CA GLN A 193 -6.65 -3.07 -19.44
C GLN A 193 -5.91 -2.14 -18.50
N VAL A 194 -6.56 -1.68 -17.43
CA VAL A 194 -5.95 -0.81 -16.41
C VAL A 194 -4.82 -1.53 -15.68
N ALA A 195 -5.01 -2.81 -15.31
CA ALA A 195 -3.96 -3.61 -14.70
C ALA A 195 -2.72 -3.70 -15.61
N PHE A 196 -2.91 -3.97 -16.91
CA PHE A 196 -1.82 -4.00 -17.87
C PHE A 196 -1.10 -2.64 -18.00
N ASN A 197 -1.84 -1.56 -18.12
CA ASN A 197 -1.27 -0.21 -18.28
C ASN A 197 -0.56 0.27 -16.99
N ILE A 198 -0.99 -0.15 -15.81
CA ILE A 198 -0.28 0.11 -14.55
C ILE A 198 1.07 -0.65 -14.53
N MET A 199 1.08 -1.93 -14.95
CA MET A 199 2.34 -2.68 -15.10
C MET A 199 3.26 -2.05 -16.14
N LEU A 200 2.71 -1.54 -17.25
CA LEU A 200 3.47 -0.80 -18.25
C LEU A 200 4.06 0.50 -17.69
N ALA A 201 3.28 1.26 -16.91
CA ALA A 201 3.75 2.47 -16.24
C ALA A 201 4.88 2.17 -15.24
N HIS A 202 4.74 1.09 -14.47
CA HIS A 202 5.79 0.56 -13.60
C HIS A 202 7.07 0.28 -14.39
N ALA A 203 6.98 -0.50 -15.47
CA ALA A 203 8.15 -0.88 -16.27
C ALA A 203 8.86 0.33 -16.88
N LYS A 204 8.10 1.31 -17.38
CA LYS A 204 8.66 2.57 -17.90
C LYS A 204 9.33 3.40 -16.81
N ALA A 205 8.79 3.43 -15.59
CA ALA A 205 9.41 4.11 -14.45
C ALA A 205 10.71 3.41 -14.04
N VAL A 206 10.75 2.06 -13.99
CA VAL A 206 11.96 1.28 -13.72
C VAL A 206 13.02 1.57 -14.78
N THR A 207 12.66 1.59 -16.06
CA THR A 207 13.57 1.95 -17.16
C THR A 207 14.14 3.35 -16.95
N ALA A 208 13.30 4.35 -16.66
CA ALA A 208 13.74 5.72 -16.41
C ALA A 208 14.69 5.81 -15.21
N TYR A 209 14.46 5.03 -14.16
CA TYR A 209 15.35 4.94 -12.99
C TYR A 209 16.74 4.38 -13.38
N ARG A 210 16.76 3.26 -14.12
CA ARG A 210 18.02 2.60 -14.55
C ARG A 210 18.84 3.50 -15.48
N GLU A 211 18.19 4.23 -16.40
CA GLU A 211 18.86 5.18 -17.30
C GLU A 211 19.55 6.33 -16.56
N LEU A 212 19.03 6.74 -15.41
CA LEU A 212 19.63 7.78 -14.57
C LEU A 212 20.80 7.27 -13.72
N ALA A 213 21.07 5.96 -13.71
CA ALA A 213 22.18 5.32 -13.00
C ALA A 213 22.29 5.74 -11.51
N LEU A 214 21.16 5.85 -10.83
CA LEU A 214 21.09 6.22 -9.43
C LEU A 214 21.64 5.10 -8.54
N ALA A 215 22.24 5.47 -7.41
CA ALA A 215 22.88 4.52 -6.48
C ALA A 215 21.90 3.81 -5.54
N GLY A 216 20.62 4.18 -5.54
CA GLY A 216 19.58 3.55 -4.70
C GLY A 216 18.99 2.29 -5.30
N GLU A 217 17.85 1.89 -4.77
CA GLU A 217 17.11 0.70 -5.15
C GLU A 217 15.67 1.09 -5.57
N ILE A 218 15.09 0.34 -6.53
CA ILE A 218 13.72 0.55 -6.98
C ILE A 218 12.90 -0.74 -6.80
N GLY A 219 11.66 -0.59 -6.31
CA GLY A 219 10.75 -1.69 -6.07
C GLY A 219 9.30 -1.34 -6.35
N VAL A 220 8.41 -2.23 -5.95
CA VAL A 220 6.96 -2.09 -5.96
C VAL A 220 6.39 -2.60 -4.65
N VAL A 221 5.26 -2.05 -4.21
CA VAL A 221 4.54 -2.54 -3.03
C VAL A 221 3.25 -3.21 -3.48
N LEU A 222 3.10 -4.49 -3.15
CA LEU A 222 1.91 -5.29 -3.44
C LEU A 222 1.17 -5.61 -2.14
N ASN A 223 -0.17 -5.49 -2.14
CA ASN A 223 -0.93 -6.09 -1.06
C ASN A 223 -1.11 -7.58 -1.36
N LEU A 224 -0.58 -8.42 -0.49
CA LEU A 224 -0.72 -9.85 -0.61
C LEU A 224 -1.75 -10.36 0.39
N THR A 225 -2.80 -10.98 -0.14
CA THR A 225 -3.89 -11.57 0.64
C THR A 225 -3.87 -13.09 0.46
N PRO A 226 -3.08 -13.83 1.27
CA PRO A 226 -3.02 -15.28 1.14
C PRO A 226 -4.41 -15.89 1.18
N SER A 227 -4.70 -16.77 0.22
CA SER A 227 -6.02 -17.35 0.02
C SER A 227 -6.13 -18.67 0.76
N TYR A 228 -7.02 -18.75 1.75
CA TYR A 228 -7.27 -19.94 2.55
C TYR A 228 -8.65 -20.52 2.24
N THR A 229 -8.76 -21.83 2.27
CA THR A 229 -10.01 -22.57 2.04
C THR A 229 -10.91 -22.51 3.25
N LEU A 230 -12.22 -22.59 3.05
CA LEU A 230 -13.17 -22.80 4.14
C LEU A 230 -13.12 -24.25 4.65
N THR A 231 -13.00 -25.22 3.73
CA THR A 231 -12.89 -26.66 4.04
C THR A 231 -11.68 -27.27 3.32
N ASP A 232 -11.31 -28.50 3.65
CA ASP A 232 -10.25 -29.25 2.98
C ASP A 232 -10.66 -29.90 1.64
N SER A 233 -11.86 -29.61 1.14
CA SER A 233 -12.35 -30.16 -0.12
C SER A 233 -11.49 -29.72 -1.31
N ASP A 234 -11.37 -30.58 -2.33
CA ASP A 234 -10.65 -30.24 -3.57
C ASP A 234 -11.31 -29.06 -4.32
N ALA A 235 -12.62 -28.93 -4.19
CA ALA A 235 -13.37 -27.81 -4.77
C ALA A 235 -12.96 -26.46 -4.11
N ASP A 236 -12.85 -26.40 -2.77
CA ASP A 236 -12.41 -25.20 -2.06
C ASP A 236 -10.94 -24.90 -2.34
N LYS A 237 -10.06 -25.92 -2.42
CA LYS A 237 -8.66 -25.75 -2.81
C LYS A 237 -8.52 -25.13 -4.19
N LYS A 238 -9.35 -25.58 -5.14
CA LYS A 238 -9.39 -24.99 -6.49
C LYS A 238 -9.86 -23.53 -6.44
N ALA A 239 -10.89 -23.24 -5.66
CA ALA A 239 -11.39 -21.88 -5.44
C ALA A 239 -10.32 -20.96 -4.84
N ALA A 240 -9.56 -21.42 -3.83
CA ALA A 240 -8.44 -20.68 -3.25
C ALA A 240 -7.32 -20.42 -4.28
N GLY A 241 -7.04 -21.40 -5.15
CA GLY A 241 -6.10 -21.24 -6.27
C GLY A 241 -6.53 -20.15 -7.26
N TYR A 242 -7.82 -20.02 -7.55
CA TYR A 242 -8.35 -18.92 -8.36
C TYR A 242 -8.22 -17.57 -7.64
N ALA A 243 -8.62 -17.51 -6.38
CA ALA A 243 -8.48 -16.27 -5.61
C ALA A 243 -7.02 -15.79 -5.55
N ASP A 244 -6.07 -16.69 -5.31
CA ASP A 244 -4.64 -16.39 -5.34
C ASP A 244 -4.19 -15.88 -6.72
N LEU A 245 -4.66 -16.52 -7.79
CA LEU A 245 -4.35 -16.14 -9.17
C LEU A 245 -4.78 -14.70 -9.48
N PHE A 246 -5.99 -14.30 -9.07
CA PHE A 246 -6.52 -12.97 -9.34
C PHE A 246 -5.92 -11.89 -8.44
N PHE A 247 -5.78 -12.15 -7.14
CA PHE A 247 -5.48 -11.10 -6.17
C PHE A 247 -3.99 -10.99 -5.79
N ASN A 248 -3.22 -12.05 -6.00
CA ASN A 248 -1.78 -12.04 -5.71
C ASN A 248 -0.96 -12.18 -7.00
N ARG A 249 -1.12 -13.27 -7.73
CA ARG A 249 -0.27 -13.64 -8.84
C ARG A 249 -0.46 -12.76 -10.08
N SER A 250 -1.60 -12.10 -10.23
CA SER A 250 -1.87 -11.16 -11.33
C SER A 250 -0.84 -10.04 -11.47
N PHE A 251 -0.27 -9.57 -10.35
CA PHE A 251 0.83 -8.60 -10.32
C PHE A 251 2.16 -9.22 -9.88
N LEU A 252 2.14 -10.16 -8.94
CA LEU A 252 3.37 -10.74 -8.39
C LEU A 252 4.15 -11.54 -9.45
N ASP A 253 3.47 -12.37 -10.27
CA ASP A 253 4.14 -13.16 -11.31
C ASP A 253 4.77 -12.25 -12.38
N PRO A 254 4.08 -11.28 -13.01
CA PRO A 254 4.69 -10.42 -14.01
C PRO A 254 5.83 -9.56 -13.49
N LEU A 255 5.71 -9.02 -12.26
CA LEU A 255 6.66 -8.05 -11.73
C LEU A 255 7.86 -8.68 -11.00
N VAL A 256 7.78 -9.96 -10.62
CA VAL A 256 8.87 -10.64 -9.88
C VAL A 256 9.36 -11.90 -10.60
N LYS A 257 8.48 -12.67 -11.26
CA LYS A 257 8.86 -13.84 -12.05
C LYS A 257 9.05 -13.57 -13.52
N HIS A 258 8.69 -12.35 -13.98
CA HIS A 258 8.78 -11.96 -15.39
C HIS A 258 7.93 -12.86 -16.32
N GLU A 259 6.77 -13.32 -15.85
CA GLU A 259 5.84 -14.13 -16.62
C GLU A 259 4.37 -13.73 -16.36
N PHE A 260 3.56 -13.65 -17.40
CA PHE A 260 2.12 -13.53 -17.20
C PHE A 260 1.52 -14.89 -16.85
N PRO A 261 0.70 -15.00 -15.79
CA PRO A 261 0.09 -16.28 -15.40
C PRO A 261 -0.79 -16.83 -16.53
N LYS A 262 -0.39 -17.94 -17.13
CA LYS A 262 -1.09 -18.54 -18.26
C LYS A 262 -2.57 -18.78 -17.96
N ALA A 263 -2.88 -19.33 -16.79
CA ALA A 263 -4.27 -19.60 -16.38
C ALA A 263 -5.11 -18.34 -16.30
N LEU A 264 -4.52 -17.19 -15.85
CA LEU A 264 -5.22 -15.91 -15.82
C LEU A 264 -5.50 -15.42 -17.24
N CYS A 265 -4.54 -15.51 -18.15
CA CYS A 265 -4.73 -15.13 -19.55
C CYS A 265 -5.82 -15.98 -20.23
N GLU A 266 -5.87 -17.28 -19.96
CA GLU A 266 -6.92 -18.19 -20.48
C GLU A 266 -8.30 -17.82 -19.94
N ILE A 267 -8.42 -17.47 -18.66
CA ILE A 267 -9.67 -17.00 -18.04
C ILE A 267 -10.12 -15.68 -18.67
N LEU A 268 -9.23 -14.69 -18.74
CA LEU A 268 -9.56 -13.40 -19.35
C LEU A 268 -9.98 -13.54 -20.82
N ALA A 269 -9.34 -14.44 -21.57
CA ALA A 269 -9.73 -14.76 -22.94
C ALA A 269 -11.14 -15.36 -23.04
N ALA A 270 -11.47 -16.27 -22.13
CA ALA A 270 -12.79 -16.93 -22.10
C ALA A 270 -13.94 -15.96 -21.78
N HIS A 271 -13.63 -14.82 -21.14
CA HIS A 271 -14.58 -13.76 -20.79
C HIS A 271 -14.48 -12.50 -21.68
N ASP A 272 -13.75 -12.57 -22.80
CA ASP A 272 -13.48 -11.42 -23.68
C ASP A 272 -12.86 -10.22 -22.96
N CYS A 273 -12.08 -10.47 -21.89
CA CYS A 273 -11.45 -9.48 -21.03
C CYS A 273 -9.94 -9.32 -21.25
N LEU A 274 -9.35 -9.92 -22.30
CA LEU A 274 -7.94 -9.71 -22.60
C LEU A 274 -7.65 -8.23 -22.89
N PRO A 275 -6.60 -7.63 -22.29
CA PRO A 275 -6.23 -6.26 -22.59
C PRO A 275 -5.70 -6.13 -24.03
N THR A 276 -5.92 -4.98 -24.64
CA THR A 276 -5.25 -4.60 -25.88
C THR A 276 -3.81 -4.24 -25.57
N THR A 277 -2.87 -4.96 -26.16
CA THR A 277 -1.43 -4.83 -25.85
C THR A 277 -0.60 -4.87 -27.13
N SER A 278 0.62 -4.29 -27.09
CA SER A 278 1.65 -4.56 -28.07
C SER A 278 2.61 -5.64 -27.55
N LYS A 279 3.33 -6.30 -28.45
CA LYS A 279 4.38 -7.25 -28.05
C LYS A 279 5.53 -6.56 -27.34
N ASP A 280 5.86 -5.33 -27.74
CA ASP A 280 6.94 -4.55 -27.15
C ASP A 280 6.58 -4.10 -25.74
N ASP A 281 5.33 -3.68 -25.48
CA ASP A 281 4.86 -3.32 -24.14
C ASP A 281 4.88 -4.51 -23.18
N ALA A 282 4.41 -5.67 -23.66
CA ALA A 282 4.44 -6.91 -22.87
C ALA A 282 5.87 -7.33 -22.55
N ALA A 283 6.79 -7.26 -23.53
CA ALA A 283 8.20 -7.56 -23.32
C ALA A 283 8.86 -6.56 -22.35
N LEU A 284 8.51 -5.27 -22.42
CA LEU A 284 9.02 -4.25 -21.50
C LEU A 284 8.59 -4.55 -20.05
N ILE A 285 7.32 -4.89 -19.83
CA ILE A 285 6.82 -5.29 -18.49
C ILE A 285 7.64 -6.44 -17.94
N LEU A 286 7.84 -7.50 -18.73
CA LEU A 286 8.53 -8.70 -18.30
C LEU A 286 10.07 -8.54 -18.22
N SER A 287 10.63 -7.40 -18.61
CA SER A 287 12.05 -7.10 -18.50
C SER A 287 12.40 -6.11 -17.40
N ALA A 288 11.39 -5.59 -16.68
CA ALA A 288 11.58 -4.56 -15.66
C ALA A 288 11.99 -5.16 -14.32
N ASP A 289 13.29 -5.34 -14.11
CA ASP A 289 13.87 -5.86 -12.87
C ASP A 289 13.74 -4.89 -11.71
N ILE A 290 13.19 -5.37 -10.59
CA ILE A 290 13.13 -4.64 -9.33
C ILE A 290 14.19 -5.15 -8.35
N ASP A 291 14.66 -4.25 -7.47
CA ASP A 291 15.69 -4.58 -6.46
C ASP A 291 15.07 -5.15 -5.19
N PHE A 292 13.82 -4.78 -4.87
CA PHE A 292 13.09 -5.26 -3.70
C PHE A 292 11.58 -5.25 -3.91
N LEU A 293 10.90 -6.04 -3.09
CA LEU A 293 9.44 -6.10 -3.02
C LEU A 293 8.95 -5.53 -1.66
N GLY A 294 7.98 -4.64 -1.67
CA GLY A 294 7.21 -4.30 -0.48
C GLY A 294 5.94 -5.14 -0.41
N VAL A 295 5.56 -5.54 0.78
CA VAL A 295 4.35 -6.33 1.03
C VAL A 295 3.46 -5.59 2.01
N ASN A 296 2.22 -5.32 1.61
CA ASN A 296 1.16 -4.90 2.53
C ASN A 296 0.34 -6.12 2.92
N TYR A 297 0.14 -6.32 4.22
CA TYR A 297 -0.70 -7.38 4.75
C TYR A 297 -1.62 -6.86 5.87
N TYR A 298 -2.90 -7.12 5.74
CA TYR A 298 -3.89 -6.76 6.77
C TYR A 298 -4.76 -7.96 7.18
N VAL A 299 -5.21 -8.75 6.21
CA VAL A 299 -6.13 -9.87 6.40
C VAL A 299 -5.88 -10.97 5.38
N PRO A 300 -6.14 -12.22 5.72
CA PRO A 300 -6.21 -13.30 4.73
C PRO A 300 -7.48 -13.16 3.88
N ARG A 301 -7.50 -13.85 2.74
CA ARG A 301 -8.71 -14.06 1.96
C ARG A 301 -9.23 -15.46 2.25
N ARG A 302 -10.43 -15.58 2.82
CA ARG A 302 -11.10 -16.86 3.07
C ARG A 302 -12.12 -17.12 1.97
N VAL A 303 -12.01 -18.28 1.30
CA VAL A 303 -12.87 -18.62 0.16
C VAL A 303 -13.37 -20.07 0.21
N LYS A 304 -14.44 -20.31 -0.52
CA LYS A 304 -14.99 -21.64 -0.83
C LYS A 304 -15.34 -21.76 -2.29
N ALA A 305 -15.57 -22.98 -2.75
CA ALA A 305 -16.13 -23.24 -4.07
C ALA A 305 -17.46 -22.52 -4.23
N ARG A 306 -17.71 -22.02 -5.45
CA ARG A 306 -18.95 -21.34 -5.73
C ARG A 306 -20.12 -22.32 -5.73
N GLU A 307 -21.14 -22.04 -4.94
CA GLU A 307 -22.37 -22.83 -4.80
C GLU A 307 -23.59 -22.07 -5.33
N SER A 308 -23.53 -20.72 -5.27
CA SER A 308 -24.58 -19.85 -5.81
C SER A 308 -24.39 -19.55 -7.29
N GLU A 309 -25.45 -19.16 -7.97
CA GLU A 309 -25.31 -18.60 -9.32
C GLU A 309 -24.54 -17.29 -9.28
N TYR A 310 -23.76 -17.03 -10.34
CA TYR A 310 -23.10 -15.74 -10.51
C TYR A 310 -24.13 -14.78 -11.13
N ASP A 311 -24.48 -13.72 -10.41
CA ASP A 311 -25.62 -12.84 -10.69
C ASP A 311 -25.24 -11.48 -11.33
N LEU A 312 -23.94 -11.22 -11.54
CA LEU A 312 -23.48 -10.03 -12.23
C LEU A 312 -23.43 -10.25 -13.74
N ASP A 313 -23.76 -9.22 -14.50
CA ASP A 313 -23.74 -9.20 -15.97
C ASP A 313 -22.36 -8.84 -16.56
N TYR A 314 -21.35 -8.66 -15.71
CA TYR A 314 -19.96 -8.42 -16.09
C TYR A 314 -19.02 -9.32 -15.29
N PHE A 315 -17.83 -9.57 -15.87
CA PHE A 315 -16.83 -10.44 -15.27
C PHE A 315 -16.24 -9.83 -14.00
N THR A 316 -16.20 -10.62 -12.91
CA THR A 316 -15.35 -10.41 -11.72
C THR A 316 -14.67 -11.72 -11.31
N PRO A 317 -13.61 -11.68 -10.47
CA PRO A 317 -12.97 -12.90 -9.95
C PRO A 317 -13.93 -13.88 -9.26
N GLU A 318 -15.01 -13.39 -8.68
CA GLU A 318 -16.03 -14.19 -8.00
C GLU A 318 -16.84 -15.08 -8.94
N ASN A 319 -16.66 -15.03 -10.25
CA ASN A 319 -17.13 -16.09 -11.16
C ASN A 319 -16.60 -17.47 -10.74
N TYR A 320 -15.43 -17.54 -10.06
CA TYR A 320 -14.68 -18.76 -9.81
C TYR A 320 -14.64 -19.20 -8.36
N PHE A 321 -15.09 -18.37 -7.41
CA PHE A 321 -15.14 -18.68 -5.98
C PHE A 321 -16.18 -17.81 -5.27
N GLU A 322 -16.44 -18.12 -4.01
CA GLU A 322 -17.19 -17.26 -3.09
C GLU A 322 -16.33 -16.89 -1.89
N ASN A 323 -16.41 -15.63 -1.45
CA ASN A 323 -15.81 -15.21 -0.20
C ASN A 323 -16.54 -15.91 0.98
N ALA A 324 -15.77 -16.35 1.96
CA ALA A 324 -16.28 -17.07 3.13
C ALA A 324 -15.78 -16.43 4.43
N VAL A 325 -16.45 -16.72 5.52
CA VAL A 325 -16.05 -16.33 6.86
C VAL A 325 -15.68 -17.60 7.63
N ASN A 326 -14.49 -17.63 8.24
CA ASN A 326 -14.07 -18.74 9.07
C ASN A 326 -14.87 -18.74 10.38
N PRO A 327 -15.73 -19.76 10.64
CA PRO A 327 -16.55 -19.78 11.85
C PRO A 327 -15.75 -19.96 13.14
N GLN A 328 -14.48 -20.38 13.04
CA GLN A 328 -13.55 -20.53 14.15
C GLN A 328 -12.46 -19.45 14.14
N GLY A 329 -12.57 -18.48 13.24
CA GLY A 329 -11.61 -17.40 13.11
C GLY A 329 -11.64 -16.42 14.30
N ARG A 330 -10.49 -15.77 14.53
CA ARG A 330 -10.41 -14.60 15.41
C ARG A 330 -10.55 -13.36 14.56
N PHE A 331 -11.40 -12.45 14.97
CA PHE A 331 -11.70 -11.24 14.20
C PHE A 331 -11.34 -9.98 14.96
N ASN A 332 -11.05 -8.92 14.21
CA ASN A 332 -10.91 -7.59 14.77
C ASN A 332 -12.25 -7.13 15.36
N PRO A 333 -12.33 -6.84 16.67
CA PRO A 333 -13.59 -6.46 17.31
C PRO A 333 -14.13 -5.10 16.82
N TYR A 334 -13.33 -4.33 16.10
CA TYR A 334 -13.68 -2.98 15.62
C TYR A 334 -13.97 -2.94 14.11
N ARG A 335 -13.91 -4.09 13.43
CA ARG A 335 -14.15 -4.19 11.99
C ARG A 335 -14.69 -5.56 11.59
N ASP A 336 -15.91 -5.57 11.06
CA ASP A 336 -16.57 -6.79 10.60
C ASP A 336 -15.73 -7.56 9.58
N ASN A 337 -15.77 -8.88 9.67
CA ASN A 337 -15.13 -9.83 8.75
C ASN A 337 -13.60 -9.62 8.56
N ASN A 338 -12.95 -8.92 9.49
CA ASN A 338 -11.52 -8.69 9.47
C ASN A 338 -10.79 -9.78 10.26
N GLU A 339 -10.53 -10.94 9.63
CA GLU A 339 -9.87 -12.09 10.27
C GLU A 339 -8.43 -11.74 10.67
N ILE A 340 -8.06 -12.05 11.90
CA ILE A 340 -6.71 -11.90 12.46
C ILE A 340 -6.00 -13.24 12.31
N LEU A 341 -5.00 -13.29 11.41
CA LEU A 341 -4.24 -14.51 11.14
C LEU A 341 -2.74 -14.22 11.04
N PRO A 342 -2.01 -14.19 12.17
CA PRO A 342 -0.57 -13.91 12.17
C PRO A 342 0.24 -14.91 11.33
N GLN A 343 -0.15 -16.18 11.27
CA GLN A 343 0.48 -17.21 10.45
C GLN A 343 0.62 -16.80 8.98
N ALA A 344 -0.28 -15.98 8.46
CA ALA A 344 -0.23 -15.52 7.08
C ALA A 344 1.06 -14.75 6.74
N ILE A 345 1.68 -14.08 7.71
CA ILE A 345 2.99 -13.42 7.51
C ILE A 345 4.07 -14.46 7.20
N TYR A 346 4.08 -15.59 7.94
CA TYR A 346 5.00 -16.68 7.65
C TYR A 346 4.74 -17.30 6.28
N ASP A 347 3.46 -17.51 5.94
CA ASP A 347 3.08 -18.14 4.66
C ASP A 347 3.44 -17.25 3.46
N ILE A 348 3.26 -15.91 3.57
CA ILE A 348 3.74 -14.93 2.57
C ILE A 348 5.26 -15.02 2.42
N ALA A 349 5.98 -14.99 3.53
CA ALA A 349 7.44 -15.04 3.53
C ALA A 349 7.98 -16.35 2.93
N ALA A 350 7.37 -17.48 3.28
CA ALA A 350 7.70 -18.79 2.72
C ALA A 350 7.41 -18.84 1.20
N ASN A 351 6.27 -18.29 0.77
CA ASN A 351 5.94 -18.22 -0.64
C ASN A 351 6.96 -17.38 -1.44
N ILE A 352 7.35 -16.20 -0.91
CA ILE A 352 8.38 -15.35 -1.55
C ILE A 352 9.70 -16.09 -1.62
N ARG A 353 10.12 -16.76 -0.53
CA ARG A 353 11.37 -17.52 -0.47
C ARG A 353 11.38 -18.68 -1.47
N ASP A 354 10.32 -19.48 -1.49
CA ASP A 354 10.31 -20.75 -2.19
C ASP A 354 9.91 -20.62 -3.68
N ASN A 355 9.07 -19.61 -4.01
CA ASN A 355 8.47 -19.48 -5.33
C ASN A 355 8.87 -18.22 -6.10
N TYR A 356 9.52 -17.22 -5.44
CA TYR A 356 9.89 -15.94 -6.06
C TYR A 356 11.36 -15.58 -5.85
N GLY A 357 12.25 -16.60 -5.87
CA GLY A 357 13.70 -16.42 -5.82
C GLY A 357 14.22 -15.79 -4.52
N ASN A 358 13.42 -15.78 -3.46
CA ASN A 358 13.76 -15.13 -2.19
C ASN A 358 14.22 -13.66 -2.38
N ILE A 359 13.54 -12.95 -3.29
CA ILE A 359 13.83 -11.55 -3.53
C ILE A 359 13.86 -10.79 -2.19
N LYS A 360 14.76 -9.82 -2.05
CA LYS A 360 14.78 -8.91 -0.91
C LYS A 360 13.43 -8.23 -0.74
N TRP A 361 12.83 -8.28 0.46
CA TRP A 361 11.50 -7.70 0.68
C TRP A 361 11.35 -7.10 2.08
N TYR A 362 10.34 -6.26 2.28
CA TYR A 362 9.98 -5.76 3.59
C TYR A 362 8.45 -5.75 3.76
N LEU A 363 8.00 -5.83 5.01
CA LEU A 363 6.59 -5.66 5.35
C LEU A 363 6.27 -4.16 5.31
N ALA A 364 5.73 -3.71 4.17
CA ALA A 364 5.58 -2.30 3.84
C ALA A 364 4.38 -1.64 4.51
N GLU A 365 3.36 -2.45 4.83
CA GLU A 365 2.26 -2.07 5.68
C GLU A 365 1.75 -3.28 6.46
N ILE A 366 1.57 -3.07 7.75
CA ILE A 366 0.80 -3.91 8.65
C ILE A 366 0.09 -3.02 9.66
N GLY A 367 -1.18 -3.29 9.97
CA GLY A 367 -1.88 -2.47 10.93
C GLY A 367 -3.28 -2.97 11.22
N ILE A 368 -3.81 -2.54 12.35
CA ILE A 368 -5.17 -2.85 12.77
C ILE A 368 -5.92 -1.57 13.08
N ALA A 369 -7.03 -1.39 12.36
CA ALA A 369 -7.93 -0.28 12.60
C ALA A 369 -8.67 -0.47 13.93
N MET A 370 -8.75 0.63 14.68
CA MET A 370 -9.73 0.82 15.74
C MET A 370 -10.66 1.98 15.36
N ASP A 371 -11.88 2.00 15.86
CA ASP A 371 -12.72 3.18 15.77
C ASP A 371 -12.38 4.17 16.91
N ARG A 372 -12.74 5.47 16.72
CA ARG A 372 -12.42 6.48 17.73
C ARG A 372 -13.03 6.22 19.11
N GLN A 373 -14.23 5.67 19.17
CA GLN A 373 -14.93 5.44 20.44
C GLN A 373 -14.22 4.37 21.26
N SER A 374 -13.66 3.37 20.58
CA SER A 374 -12.94 2.26 21.20
C SER A 374 -11.52 2.62 21.65
N GLU A 375 -10.89 3.65 21.07
CA GLU A 375 -9.57 4.14 21.54
C GLU A 375 -9.65 4.84 22.91
N GLY A 376 -10.81 5.37 23.30
CA GLY A 376 -10.97 6.13 24.56
C GLY A 376 -10.23 7.48 24.57
N GLU A 377 -10.13 8.06 25.74
CA GLU A 377 -9.41 9.31 25.99
C GLU A 377 -8.05 9.04 26.65
N PRO A 378 -7.08 9.99 26.61
CA PRO A 378 -5.79 9.83 27.28
C PRO A 378 -5.96 9.52 28.77
N GLY A 379 -5.17 8.57 29.27
CA GLY A 379 -5.11 8.23 30.69
C GLY A 379 -4.46 9.35 31.53
N ALA A 380 -4.28 9.09 32.82
CA ALA A 380 -3.63 10.02 33.74
C ALA A 380 -2.15 10.31 33.37
N ASP A 381 -1.53 9.42 32.59
CA ASP A 381 -0.20 9.54 32.03
C ASP A 381 -0.16 10.33 30.69
N GLY A 382 -1.30 10.82 30.22
CA GLY A 382 -1.44 11.52 28.94
C GLY A 382 -1.38 10.61 27.72
N VAL A 383 -1.38 9.27 27.88
CA VAL A 383 -1.24 8.29 26.80
C VAL A 383 -2.57 7.61 26.52
N ILE A 384 -2.91 7.46 25.25
CA ILE A 384 -4.08 6.71 24.81
C ILE A 384 -3.75 5.21 24.84
N ASP A 385 -4.61 4.41 25.49
CA ASP A 385 -4.42 2.98 25.56
C ASP A 385 -4.88 2.29 24.27
N ASP A 386 -3.93 1.72 23.54
CA ASP A 386 -4.16 0.86 22.39
C ASP A 386 -3.37 -0.47 22.47
N THR A 387 -3.26 -1.01 23.68
CA THR A 387 -2.54 -2.27 23.98
C THR A 387 -2.98 -3.43 23.08
N PHE A 388 -4.21 -3.42 22.60
CA PHE A 388 -4.68 -4.40 21.62
C PHE A 388 -3.83 -4.43 20.34
N ARG A 389 -3.37 -3.25 19.84
CA ARG A 389 -2.46 -3.18 18.69
C ARG A 389 -1.12 -3.80 18.98
N ILE A 390 -0.58 -3.56 20.17
CA ILE A 390 0.71 -4.12 20.60
C ILE A 390 0.64 -5.65 20.58
N GLN A 391 -0.38 -6.23 21.18
CA GLN A 391 -0.57 -7.69 21.24
C GLN A 391 -0.63 -8.32 19.86
N LEU A 392 -1.35 -7.68 18.92
CA LEU A 392 -1.46 -8.17 17.56
C LEU A 392 -0.17 -8.00 16.78
N MET A 393 0.54 -6.88 16.97
CA MET A 393 1.83 -6.64 16.32
C MET A 393 2.85 -7.69 16.80
N GLU A 394 2.94 -7.97 18.09
CA GLU A 394 3.80 -9.03 18.62
C GLU A 394 3.54 -10.38 17.96
N GLU A 395 2.28 -10.79 17.84
CA GLU A 395 1.91 -12.07 17.22
C GLU A 395 2.37 -12.17 15.76
N HIS A 396 2.22 -11.10 15.00
CA HIS A 396 2.67 -11.05 13.61
C HIS A 396 4.21 -11.01 13.51
N LEU A 397 4.86 -10.24 14.37
CA LEU A 397 6.33 -10.18 14.41
C LEU A 397 6.98 -11.50 14.85
N VAL A 398 6.33 -12.29 15.72
CA VAL A 398 6.78 -13.67 16.04
C VAL A 398 6.81 -14.52 14.78
N GLN A 399 5.77 -14.45 13.94
CA GLN A 399 5.73 -15.22 12.69
C GLN A 399 6.76 -14.71 11.66
N LEU A 400 6.96 -13.39 11.58
CA LEU A 400 8.00 -12.80 10.74
C LEU A 400 9.40 -13.23 11.18
N HIS A 401 9.68 -13.16 12.49
CA HIS A 401 10.95 -13.61 13.05
C HIS A 401 11.23 -15.09 12.72
N ARG A 402 10.22 -15.95 12.89
CA ARG A 402 10.31 -17.35 12.49
C ARG A 402 10.64 -17.51 10.99
N ALA A 403 9.95 -16.77 10.13
CA ALA A 403 10.20 -16.82 8.69
C ALA A 403 11.63 -16.37 8.32
N ILE A 404 12.15 -15.33 8.99
CA ILE A 404 13.53 -14.86 8.81
C ILE A 404 14.53 -15.95 9.29
N ALA A 405 14.27 -16.59 10.43
CA ALA A 405 15.09 -17.70 10.91
C ALA A 405 15.10 -18.89 9.92
N ASP A 406 14.01 -19.10 9.20
CA ASP A 406 13.89 -20.11 8.14
C ASP A 406 14.41 -19.62 6.77
N GLY A 407 15.10 -18.47 6.72
CA GLY A 407 15.83 -17.96 5.55
C GLY A 407 15.09 -16.95 4.68
N ALA A 408 13.94 -16.42 5.10
CA ALA A 408 13.27 -15.34 4.35
C ALA A 408 14.10 -14.04 4.36
N ASN A 409 14.25 -13.40 3.20
CA ASN A 409 15.10 -12.21 3.02
C ASN A 409 14.33 -10.91 3.31
N CYS A 410 13.78 -10.79 4.54
CA CYS A 410 13.05 -9.61 4.98
C CYS A 410 13.98 -8.60 5.66
N PHE A 411 13.92 -7.32 5.26
CA PHE A 411 14.83 -6.28 5.76
C PHE A 411 14.16 -5.17 6.57
N GLY A 412 12.83 -5.21 6.78
CA GLY A 412 12.17 -4.17 7.55
C GLY A 412 10.67 -4.39 7.74
N VAL A 413 10.10 -3.58 8.65
CA VAL A 413 8.66 -3.52 8.94
C VAL A 413 8.22 -2.07 9.09
N HIS A 414 7.18 -1.70 8.37
CA HIS A 414 6.45 -0.46 8.55
C HIS A 414 5.02 -0.72 9.01
N GLN A 415 4.62 -0.09 10.11
CA GLN A 415 3.22 -0.11 10.54
C GLN A 415 2.42 0.94 9.76
N TRP A 416 1.24 0.59 9.30
CA TRP A 416 0.25 1.54 8.84
C TRP A 416 -0.57 2.01 10.03
N THR A 417 -0.46 3.26 10.49
CA THR A 417 0.23 4.42 9.92
C THR A 417 0.88 5.23 11.05
N PHE A 418 1.63 6.27 10.73
CA PHE A 418 2.28 7.11 11.73
C PHE A 418 1.31 7.94 12.56
N ILE A 419 0.53 8.85 11.92
CA ILE A 419 -0.54 9.63 12.55
C ILE A 419 -1.87 9.11 11.99
N ASP A 420 -2.94 9.10 12.79
CA ASP A 420 -4.28 8.82 12.25
C ASP A 420 -4.55 9.73 11.06
N ASN A 421 -4.63 9.16 9.87
CA ASN A 421 -4.77 9.90 8.64
C ASN A 421 -6.16 9.74 8.01
N TRP A 422 -6.45 10.52 7.00
CA TRP A 422 -7.64 10.39 6.19
C TRP A 422 -7.61 9.07 5.41
N SER A 423 -8.61 8.20 5.63
CA SER A 423 -8.65 6.82 5.10
C SER A 423 -9.67 6.68 3.97
N TRP A 424 -9.51 7.44 2.91
CA TRP A 424 -10.31 7.41 1.69
C TRP A 424 -11.80 7.62 2.00
N ILE A 425 -12.71 6.80 1.43
CA ILE A 425 -14.16 6.88 1.74
C ILE A 425 -14.50 6.67 3.23
N ASN A 426 -13.61 6.04 3.99
CA ASN A 426 -13.78 5.90 5.44
C ASN A 426 -13.36 7.14 6.23
N ALA A 427 -12.77 8.14 5.60
CA ALA A 427 -12.26 9.36 6.24
C ALA A 427 -11.53 9.03 7.57
N PHE A 428 -11.99 9.52 8.72
CA PHE A 428 -11.42 9.22 10.03
C PHE A 428 -12.19 8.18 10.85
N LYS A 429 -13.06 7.39 10.22
CA LYS A 429 -13.73 6.26 10.89
C LYS A 429 -12.73 5.20 11.35
N ARG A 430 -11.69 4.95 10.57
CA ARG A 430 -10.66 3.96 10.80
C ARG A 430 -9.38 4.62 11.27
N ARG A 431 -8.89 4.23 12.45
CA ARG A 431 -7.72 4.78 13.10
C ARG A 431 -6.64 3.71 13.23
N TYR A 432 -5.46 4.02 12.71
CA TYR A 432 -4.34 3.08 12.65
C TYR A 432 -3.06 3.64 13.30
N GLY A 433 -3.02 4.95 13.56
CA GLY A 433 -1.80 5.68 13.90
C GLY A 433 -1.17 5.29 15.22
N PHE A 434 0.14 5.54 15.32
CA PHE A 434 0.87 5.65 16.59
C PHE A 434 0.46 6.91 17.36
N TRP A 435 0.06 7.94 16.62
CA TRP A 435 -0.40 9.22 17.15
C TRP A 435 -1.83 9.46 16.70
N ARG A 436 -2.68 9.84 17.64
CA ARG A 436 -4.03 10.32 17.34
C ARG A 436 -3.95 11.74 16.83
N LEU A 437 -4.66 12.04 15.76
CA LEU A 437 -4.88 13.40 15.28
C LEU A 437 -6.17 13.95 15.90
N ASP A 438 -6.06 15.07 16.60
CA ASP A 438 -7.22 15.88 16.95
C ASP A 438 -7.63 16.71 15.74
N LEU A 439 -8.85 16.51 15.25
CA LEU A 439 -9.31 17.16 14.01
C LEU A 439 -9.70 18.62 14.17
N GLU A 440 -9.89 19.10 15.41
CA GLU A 440 -10.26 20.49 15.69
C GLU A 440 -9.00 21.34 15.90
N THR A 441 -8.03 20.82 16.63
CA THR A 441 -6.81 21.55 17.02
C THR A 441 -5.60 21.21 16.16
N GLY A 442 -5.60 20.06 15.47
CA GLY A 442 -4.45 19.51 14.76
C GLY A 442 -3.39 18.89 15.69
N GLU A 443 -3.68 18.78 16.98
CA GLU A 443 -2.74 18.20 17.96
C GLU A 443 -2.50 16.72 17.73
N ARG A 444 -1.25 16.25 17.96
CA ARG A 444 -0.85 14.84 17.91
C ARG A 444 -0.77 14.30 19.32
N GLN A 445 -1.61 13.34 19.66
CA GLN A 445 -1.68 12.72 20.98
C GLN A 445 -1.12 11.30 20.93
N ILE A 446 -0.16 11.01 21.83
CA ILE A 446 0.58 9.75 21.81
C ILE A 446 -0.31 8.56 22.22
N LYS A 447 -0.11 7.42 21.53
CA LYS A 447 -0.73 6.14 21.90
C LYS A 447 0.30 5.19 22.52
N ARG A 448 -0.16 4.21 23.27
CA ARG A 448 0.69 3.22 23.97
C ARG A 448 1.59 2.44 23.00
N ASN A 449 1.08 2.13 21.82
CA ASN A 449 1.82 1.47 20.75
C ASN A 449 3.07 2.27 20.31
N ALA A 450 3.05 3.61 20.34
CA ALA A 450 4.22 4.43 20.01
C ALA A 450 5.37 4.23 21.01
N LEU A 451 5.05 4.14 22.30
CA LEU A 451 6.05 3.91 23.36
C LEU A 451 6.67 2.50 23.22
N TRP A 452 5.83 1.50 23.05
CA TRP A 452 6.28 0.12 22.84
C TRP A 452 7.14 -0.03 21.57
N PHE A 453 6.76 0.64 20.47
CA PHE A 453 7.51 0.57 19.22
C PHE A 453 8.88 1.27 19.34
N ALA A 454 8.98 2.35 20.11
CA ALA A 454 10.27 2.98 20.39
C ALA A 454 11.23 2.03 21.12
N GLU A 455 10.74 1.24 22.06
CA GLU A 455 11.52 0.21 22.74
C GLU A 455 11.92 -0.92 21.79
N LEU A 456 10.98 -1.42 20.96
CA LEU A 456 11.21 -2.43 19.94
C LEU A 456 12.30 -1.99 18.94
N ALA A 457 12.21 -0.78 18.39
CA ALA A 457 13.16 -0.26 17.41
C ALA A 457 14.55 -0.03 18.02
N THR A 458 14.61 0.48 19.25
CA THR A 458 15.87 0.74 19.95
C THR A 458 16.61 -0.56 20.32
N SER A 459 15.88 -1.58 20.78
CA SER A 459 16.45 -2.89 21.12
C SER A 459 16.64 -3.79 19.89
N ASN A 460 16.11 -3.39 18.73
CA ASN A 460 16.02 -4.20 17.51
C ASN A 460 15.36 -5.56 17.77
N GLY A 461 14.38 -5.60 18.67
CA GLY A 461 13.73 -6.81 19.08
C GLY A 461 12.77 -6.61 20.27
N PHE A 462 12.16 -7.69 20.73
CA PHE A 462 11.24 -7.65 21.86
C PHE A 462 11.24 -8.97 22.62
N THR A 463 10.62 -8.98 23.79
CA THR A 463 10.42 -10.18 24.60
C THR A 463 8.91 -10.45 24.69
N SER A 464 8.49 -11.67 24.42
CA SER A 464 7.08 -12.09 24.52
C SER A 464 6.97 -13.49 25.11
N ASP A 465 5.80 -13.81 25.66
CA ASP A 465 5.42 -15.15 26.11
C ASP A 465 4.68 -15.96 25.03
N LYS A 466 4.56 -15.43 23.83
CA LYS A 466 3.83 -16.00 22.70
C LYS A 466 4.67 -16.90 21.83
#